data_abe30813c955b2cd6b27767e5d2dce9c
#
_entry.id   abe30813c955b2cd6b27767e5d2dce9c
#
_cell.length_a   1.000
_cell.length_b   1.000
_cell.length_c   1.000
_cell.angle_alpha   90.00
_cell.angle_beta   90.00
_cell.angle_gamma   90.00
#
_symmetry.space_group_name_H-M   'P 1'
#
loop_
_entity.id
_entity.type
_entity.pdbx_description
1 polymer ?
#
loop_
_entity_poly.entity_id
_entity_poly.type
_entity_poly.pdbx_seq_one_letter_code
_entity_poly.pdbx_strand_id
1 'polypeptide(L)'
;VIHQVTAENKPFLDICLGMQLHFEGSDESQGVEGLHVLDGQILRIPDQSGLKIPHIGWNSLHLQNDGRLFAGLEENPYVYFVHSYYLKAADEQIVKATTQYSTTIHASVESGNTFACQFHPEKSGTVGLSILKNFAKLQGGNA
;
A
#
# COMPACT_ATOMS: atom_id res chain seq x y z
N VAL A 1 18.94 -1.31 -6.57
CA VAL A 1 18.43 0.08 -6.62
C VAL A 1 17.47 0.35 -5.46
N ILE A 2 16.48 -0.52 -5.26
CA ILE A 2 15.49 -0.30 -4.19
C ILE A 2 16.16 -0.31 -2.81
N HIS A 3 17.02 -1.29 -2.52
CA HIS A 3 17.74 -1.34 -1.25
C HIS A 3 18.64 -0.12 -1.04
N GLN A 4 19.26 0.37 -2.10
CA GLN A 4 20.09 1.57 -2.03
C GLN A 4 19.26 2.80 -1.70
N VAL A 5 18.13 2.98 -2.37
CA VAL A 5 17.24 4.12 -2.13
C VAL A 5 16.73 4.14 -0.70
N THR A 6 16.31 2.98 -0.18
CA THR A 6 15.82 2.87 1.19
C THR A 6 16.93 3.07 2.22
N ALA A 7 18.13 2.56 1.96
CA ALA A 7 19.27 2.76 2.84
C ALA A 7 19.70 4.23 2.90
N GLU A 8 19.56 4.97 1.82
CA GLU A 8 19.84 6.41 1.76
C GLU A 8 18.70 7.26 2.29
N ASN A 9 17.60 6.63 2.70
CA ASN A 9 16.41 7.29 3.25
C ASN A 9 15.76 8.28 2.27
N LYS A 10 15.87 8.02 0.97
CA LYS A 10 15.18 8.82 -0.04
C LYS A 10 13.71 8.44 -0.09
N PRO A 11 12.80 9.41 -0.31
CA PRO A 11 11.38 9.08 -0.46
C PRO A 11 11.16 8.13 -1.63
N PHE A 12 10.41 7.07 -1.38
CA PHE A 12 10.17 6.01 -2.36
C PHE A 12 8.73 5.52 -2.22
N LEU A 13 8.00 5.51 -3.32
CA LEU A 13 6.61 5.05 -3.35
C LEU A 13 6.45 3.91 -4.34
N ASP A 14 6.01 2.76 -3.84
CA ASP A 14 5.62 1.64 -4.68
C ASP A 14 4.10 1.50 -4.76
N ILE A 15 3.65 1.05 -5.90
CA ILE A 15 2.22 0.91 -6.18
C ILE A 15 1.93 -0.54 -6.59
N CYS A 16 0.90 -1.12 -5.98
CA CYS A 16 0.37 -2.45 -6.29
C CYS A 16 1.44 -3.56 -6.21
N LEU A 17 1.88 -4.11 -7.33
CA LEU A 17 2.89 -5.18 -7.34
C LEU A 17 4.21 -4.75 -6.69
N GLY A 18 4.59 -3.49 -6.89
CA GLY A 18 5.80 -2.94 -6.25
C GLY A 18 5.73 -3.03 -4.74
N MET A 19 4.57 -2.74 -4.15
CA MET A 19 4.37 -2.92 -2.72
C MET A 19 4.70 -4.34 -2.26
N GLN A 20 4.24 -5.34 -3.02
CA GLN A 20 4.43 -6.73 -2.65
C GLN A 20 5.89 -7.14 -2.65
N LEU A 21 6.72 -6.52 -3.46
CA LEU A 21 8.15 -6.80 -3.52
C LEU A 21 8.91 -6.41 -2.26
N HIS A 22 8.38 -5.47 -1.47
CA HIS A 22 9.04 -5.02 -0.24
C HIS A 22 8.99 -6.06 0.89
N PHE A 23 8.13 -7.07 0.79
CA PHE A 23 7.88 -7.98 1.89
C PHE A 23 8.58 -9.32 1.69
N GLU A 24 8.67 -10.10 2.80
CA GLU A 24 9.54 -11.26 2.87
C GLU A 24 9.04 -12.51 2.16
N GLY A 25 7.76 -12.57 1.80
CA GLY A 25 7.23 -13.74 1.11
C GLY A 25 5.89 -13.49 0.46
N SER A 26 5.49 -14.37 -0.47
CA SER A 26 4.23 -14.23 -1.19
C SER A 26 3.66 -15.60 -1.55
N ASP A 27 2.33 -15.75 -1.38
CA ASP A 27 1.60 -16.92 -1.86
C ASP A 27 1.52 -16.96 -3.38
N GLU A 28 1.70 -15.82 -4.04
CA GLU A 28 1.66 -15.74 -5.50
C GLU A 28 2.82 -16.46 -6.17
N SER A 29 3.98 -16.47 -5.50
CA SER A 29 5.20 -17.08 -6.02
C SER A 29 5.85 -17.90 -4.91
N GLN A 30 5.37 -19.13 -4.75
CA GLN A 30 5.89 -20.02 -3.71
C GLN A 30 7.39 -20.29 -3.91
N GLY A 31 8.14 -20.21 -2.82
CA GLY A 31 9.57 -20.41 -2.84
C GLY A 31 10.39 -19.24 -3.32
N VAL A 32 9.73 -18.14 -3.70
CA VAL A 32 10.41 -16.88 -4.07
C VAL A 32 10.28 -15.89 -2.94
N GLU A 33 11.39 -15.38 -2.47
CA GLU A 33 11.40 -14.36 -1.44
C GLU A 33 11.30 -12.96 -2.05
N GLY A 34 10.64 -12.04 -1.35
CA GLY A 34 10.63 -10.63 -1.71
C GLY A 34 11.95 -9.94 -1.35
N LEU A 35 11.98 -8.62 -1.46
CA LEU A 35 13.19 -7.84 -1.19
C LEU A 35 13.53 -7.67 0.29
N HIS A 36 12.67 -8.12 1.18
CA HIS A 36 12.86 -8.03 2.64
C HIS A 36 13.13 -6.61 3.15
N VAL A 37 12.58 -5.61 2.48
CA VAL A 37 12.71 -4.22 2.94
C VAL A 37 11.86 -3.98 4.19
N LEU A 38 10.70 -4.64 4.25
CA LEU A 38 9.76 -4.55 5.37
C LEU A 38 9.30 -5.96 5.76
N ASP A 39 8.97 -6.13 7.05
CA ASP A 39 8.48 -7.41 7.56
C ASP A 39 6.99 -7.57 7.32
N GLY A 40 6.59 -8.73 6.84
CA GLY A 40 5.20 -9.05 6.55
C GLY A 40 5.07 -10.14 5.52
N GLN A 41 3.83 -10.45 5.15
CA GLN A 41 3.51 -11.50 4.20
C GLN A 41 2.54 -11.01 3.15
N ILE A 42 2.64 -11.58 1.95
CA ILE A 42 1.67 -11.36 0.89
C ILE A 42 0.83 -12.63 0.76
N LEU A 43 -0.46 -12.50 0.98
CA LEU A 43 -1.41 -13.61 1.03
C LEU A 43 -2.47 -13.46 -0.05
N ARG A 44 -3.02 -14.59 -0.51
CA ARG A 44 -4.17 -14.54 -1.42
C ARG A 44 -5.42 -14.11 -0.64
N ILE A 45 -6.25 -13.25 -1.27
CA ILE A 45 -7.52 -12.84 -0.67
C ILE A 45 -8.40 -14.08 -0.46
N PRO A 46 -8.94 -14.32 0.77
CA PRO A 46 -9.76 -15.50 1.02
C PRO A 46 -11.05 -15.49 0.20
N ASP A 47 -11.48 -16.67 -0.25
CA ASP A 47 -12.75 -16.81 -0.93
C ASP A 47 -13.90 -16.50 0.04
N GLN A 48 -14.86 -15.72 -0.42
CA GLN A 48 -16.06 -15.40 0.34
C GLN A 48 -17.25 -15.34 -0.61
N SER A 49 -18.34 -15.98 -0.20
CA SER A 49 -19.58 -15.99 -0.98
C SER A 49 -20.04 -14.56 -1.30
N GLY A 50 -20.33 -14.30 -2.57
CA GLY A 50 -20.76 -12.99 -3.03
C GLY A 50 -19.65 -12.01 -3.39
N LEU A 51 -18.39 -12.37 -3.14
CA LEU A 51 -17.26 -11.54 -3.52
C LEU A 51 -16.42 -12.20 -4.61
N LYS A 52 -16.02 -11.41 -5.58
CA LYS A 52 -15.18 -11.88 -6.69
C LYS A 52 -13.71 -11.61 -6.39
N ILE A 53 -12.84 -12.51 -6.84
CA ILE A 53 -11.39 -12.32 -6.82
C ILE A 53 -10.91 -12.38 -8.26
N PRO A 54 -10.15 -11.37 -8.72
CA PRO A 54 -9.54 -10.27 -7.95
C PRO A 54 -10.53 -9.23 -7.43
N HIS A 55 -10.11 -8.50 -6.39
CA HIS A 55 -10.77 -7.30 -5.89
C HIS A 55 -10.57 -6.20 -6.93
N ILE A 56 -11.61 -5.86 -7.67
CA ILE A 56 -11.56 -4.85 -8.73
C ILE A 56 -12.63 -3.81 -8.47
N GLY A 57 -12.25 -2.55 -8.45
CA GLY A 57 -13.16 -1.43 -8.34
C GLY A 57 -12.81 -0.49 -7.21
N TRP A 58 -13.75 0.39 -6.90
CA TRP A 58 -13.59 1.41 -5.88
C TRP A 58 -13.93 0.86 -4.51
N ASN A 59 -13.11 1.18 -3.52
CA ASN A 59 -13.37 0.84 -2.13
C ASN A 59 -12.80 1.94 -1.24
N SER A 60 -13.38 2.08 -0.04
CA SER A 60 -12.97 3.12 0.89
C SER A 60 -11.78 2.68 1.73
N LEU A 61 -10.97 3.65 2.11
CA LEU A 61 -9.86 3.46 3.03
C LEU A 61 -10.24 3.88 4.44
N HIS A 62 -9.79 3.11 5.41
CA HIS A 62 -9.80 3.53 6.81
C HIS A 62 -8.39 4.03 7.13
N LEU A 63 -8.26 5.35 7.35
CA LEU A 63 -6.97 5.98 7.61
C LEU A 63 -6.58 5.84 9.07
N GLN A 64 -5.29 5.59 9.34
CA GLN A 64 -4.79 5.42 10.71
C GLN A 64 -3.31 5.79 10.79
N ASN A 65 -2.83 5.97 12.01
CA ASN A 65 -1.40 6.19 12.32
C ASN A 65 -0.77 7.40 11.59
N ASP A 66 -1.57 8.43 11.28
CA ASP A 66 -1.09 9.70 10.71
C ASP A 66 -0.18 9.55 9.50
N GLY A 67 -0.63 8.78 8.49
CA GLY A 67 0.13 8.59 7.25
C GLY A 67 0.32 9.90 6.48
N ARG A 68 1.57 10.20 6.10
CA ARG A 68 1.90 11.44 5.40
C ARG A 68 1.29 11.53 4.00
N LEU A 69 1.10 10.39 3.31
CA LEU A 69 0.45 10.39 2.00
C LEU A 69 -1.00 10.83 2.06
N PHE A 70 -1.63 10.70 3.22
CA PHE A 70 -3.07 10.96 3.38
C PHE A 70 -3.34 12.29 4.07
N ALA A 71 -2.34 13.16 4.21
CA ALA A 71 -2.51 14.45 4.84
C ALA A 71 -3.53 15.31 4.07
N GLY A 72 -4.48 15.88 4.80
CA GLY A 72 -5.49 16.75 4.22
C GLY A 72 -6.67 16.05 3.55
N LEU A 73 -6.69 14.70 3.56
CA LEU A 73 -7.81 13.95 3.00
C LEU A 73 -8.95 13.83 4.01
N GLU A 74 -10.18 13.76 3.50
CA GLU A 74 -11.36 13.47 4.31
C GLU A 74 -11.33 12.01 4.77
N GLU A 75 -12.16 11.69 5.78
CA GLU A 75 -12.30 10.32 6.26
C GLU A 75 -12.90 9.42 5.17
N ASN A 76 -12.45 8.17 5.15
CA ASN A 76 -12.96 7.14 4.26
C ASN A 76 -12.89 7.52 2.77
N PRO A 77 -11.72 7.99 2.29
CA PRO A 77 -11.59 8.29 0.86
C PRO A 77 -11.72 7.02 0.02
N TYR A 78 -12.28 7.14 -1.18
CA TYR A 78 -12.42 6.03 -2.11
C TYR A 78 -11.27 6.00 -3.10
N VAL A 79 -10.69 4.82 -3.30
CA VAL A 79 -9.59 4.59 -4.23
C VAL A 79 -9.85 3.33 -5.06
N TYR A 80 -9.11 3.18 -6.15
CA TYR A 80 -9.31 2.08 -7.10
C TYR A 80 -8.35 0.93 -6.82
N PHE A 81 -8.91 -0.27 -6.73
CA PHE A 81 -8.18 -1.52 -6.48
C PHE A 81 -8.27 -2.46 -7.67
N VAL A 82 -7.19 -3.20 -7.92
CA VAL A 82 -7.20 -4.37 -8.79
C VAL A 82 -6.09 -5.31 -8.32
N HIS A 83 -6.46 -6.31 -7.50
CA HIS A 83 -5.47 -7.25 -6.95
C HIS A 83 -6.13 -8.53 -6.44
N SER A 84 -5.38 -9.63 -6.44
CA SER A 84 -5.80 -10.91 -5.89
C SER A 84 -5.07 -11.27 -4.61
N TYR A 85 -3.94 -10.64 -4.36
CA TYR A 85 -3.11 -10.86 -3.17
C TYR A 85 -3.06 -9.58 -2.36
N TYR A 86 -2.89 -9.71 -1.06
CA TYR A 86 -2.89 -8.56 -0.16
C TYR A 86 -1.78 -8.67 0.86
N LEU A 87 -1.40 -7.52 1.40
CA LEU A 87 -0.39 -7.41 2.41
C LEU A 87 -0.96 -7.62 3.80
N LYS A 88 -0.21 -8.38 4.60
CA LYS A 88 -0.39 -8.43 6.04
C LYS A 88 0.96 -8.06 6.68
N ALA A 89 1.12 -6.79 7.06
CA ALA A 89 2.33 -6.29 7.68
C ALA A 89 2.49 -6.88 9.08
N ALA A 90 3.72 -7.22 9.44
CA ALA A 90 4.02 -7.74 10.79
C ALA A 90 3.92 -6.63 11.84
N ASP A 91 4.32 -5.39 11.49
CA ASP A 91 4.22 -4.24 12.38
C ASP A 91 3.03 -3.37 11.95
N GLU A 92 1.97 -3.38 12.75
CA GLU A 92 0.77 -2.62 12.43
C GLU A 92 0.98 -1.11 12.49
N GLN A 93 2.02 -0.65 13.14
CA GLN A 93 2.29 0.79 13.23
C GLN A 93 2.71 1.40 11.90
N ILE A 94 3.25 0.62 11.00
CA ILE A 94 3.57 1.11 9.66
C ILE A 94 2.35 1.18 8.75
N VAL A 95 1.24 0.54 9.13
CA VAL A 95 0.00 0.54 8.34
C VAL A 95 -0.69 1.89 8.48
N LYS A 96 -0.89 2.58 7.37
CA LYS A 96 -1.49 3.93 7.35
C LYS A 96 -2.91 3.94 6.80
N ALA A 97 -3.30 2.90 6.07
CA ALA A 97 -4.66 2.76 5.57
C ALA A 97 -5.01 1.28 5.43
N THR A 98 -6.25 0.95 5.74
CA THR A 98 -6.80 -0.40 5.55
C THR A 98 -8.07 -0.32 4.73
N THR A 99 -8.45 -1.42 4.11
CA THR A 99 -9.75 -1.57 3.48
C THR A 99 -10.31 -2.95 3.79
N GLN A 100 -11.63 -3.10 3.66
CA GLN A 100 -12.32 -4.37 3.91
C GLN A 100 -12.74 -5.01 2.60
N TYR A 101 -12.25 -6.20 2.32
CA TYR A 101 -12.70 -7.02 1.20
C TYR A 101 -12.39 -8.47 1.50
N SER A 102 -13.40 -9.22 1.97
CA SER A 102 -13.27 -10.59 2.49
C SER A 102 -12.47 -10.66 3.81
N THR A 103 -11.44 -9.86 3.95
CA THR A 103 -10.62 -9.72 5.15
C THR A 103 -10.16 -8.27 5.25
N THR A 104 -9.51 -7.92 6.36
CA THR A 104 -8.88 -6.62 6.48
C THR A 104 -7.59 -6.61 5.67
N ILE A 105 -7.50 -5.68 4.73
CA ILE A 105 -6.36 -5.52 3.83
C ILE A 105 -5.55 -4.31 4.25
N HIS A 106 -4.25 -4.49 4.48
CA HIS A 106 -3.33 -3.39 4.73
C HIS A 106 -3.05 -2.70 3.40
N ALA A 107 -3.82 -1.64 3.12
CA ALA A 107 -3.84 -1.01 1.80
C ALA A 107 -2.68 -0.05 1.58
N SER A 108 -2.11 0.49 2.64
CA SER A 108 -0.94 1.38 2.52
C SER A 108 -0.07 1.29 3.76
N VAL A 109 1.23 1.31 3.54
CA VAL A 109 2.24 1.30 4.61
C VAL A 109 3.24 2.42 4.40
N GLU A 110 3.82 2.85 5.52
CA GLU A 110 4.85 3.88 5.54
C GLU A 110 5.85 3.53 6.62
N SER A 111 7.12 3.41 6.24
CA SER A 111 8.22 3.16 7.17
C SER A 111 9.38 4.08 6.79
N GLY A 112 9.69 5.07 7.64
CA GLY A 112 10.63 6.10 7.29
C GLY A 112 10.17 6.85 6.03
N ASN A 113 10.98 6.87 5.00
CA ASN A 113 10.64 7.47 3.70
C ASN A 113 10.26 6.43 2.65
N THR A 114 9.99 5.19 3.06
CA THR A 114 9.49 4.15 2.18
C THR A 114 7.98 4.08 2.30
N PHE A 115 7.28 4.25 1.17
CA PHE A 115 5.81 4.26 1.10
C PHE A 115 5.36 3.20 0.11
N ALA A 116 4.23 2.56 0.39
CA ALA A 116 3.66 1.60 -0.55
C ALA A 116 2.14 1.61 -0.49
N CYS A 117 1.50 1.42 -1.65
CA CYS A 117 0.04 1.38 -1.79
C CYS A 117 -0.38 0.16 -2.57
N GLN A 118 -1.40 -0.56 -2.10
CA GLN A 118 -2.00 -1.66 -2.84
C GLN A 118 -2.90 -1.13 -3.97
N PHE A 119 -3.59 -0.02 -3.72
CA PHE A 119 -4.44 0.62 -4.72
C PHE A 119 -3.60 1.42 -5.72
N HIS A 120 -4.28 1.90 -6.77
CA HIS A 120 -3.66 2.70 -7.82
C HIS A 120 -4.03 4.17 -7.66
N PRO A 121 -3.15 5.01 -7.07
CA PRO A 121 -3.44 6.45 -6.94
C PRO A 121 -3.70 7.11 -8.29
N GLU A 122 -2.97 6.71 -9.34
CA GLU A 122 -3.11 7.26 -10.68
C GLU A 122 -4.48 6.98 -11.30
N LYS A 123 -5.23 6.01 -10.75
CA LYS A 123 -6.57 5.64 -11.19
C LYS A 123 -7.65 6.03 -10.19
N SER A 124 -7.29 6.77 -9.16
CA SER A 124 -8.18 7.06 -8.01
C SER A 124 -8.70 8.50 -8.00
N GLY A 125 -8.78 9.15 -9.16
CA GLY A 125 -9.38 10.47 -9.31
C GLY A 125 -8.68 11.55 -8.48
N THR A 126 -9.46 12.47 -7.91
CA THR A 126 -8.92 13.59 -7.12
C THR A 126 -8.26 13.13 -5.83
N VAL A 127 -8.76 12.06 -5.21
CA VAL A 127 -8.14 11.48 -4.02
C VAL A 127 -6.73 10.99 -4.37
N GLY A 128 -6.61 10.23 -5.46
CA GLY A 128 -5.31 9.72 -5.90
C GLY A 128 -4.34 10.84 -6.25
N LEU A 129 -4.83 11.90 -6.90
CA LEU A 129 -4.00 13.06 -7.21
C LEU A 129 -3.47 13.73 -5.95
N SER A 130 -4.31 13.85 -4.91
CA SER A 130 -3.89 14.42 -3.63
C SER A 130 -2.80 13.59 -2.97
N ILE A 131 -2.92 12.25 -3.04
CA ILE A 131 -1.90 11.34 -2.51
C ILE A 131 -0.58 11.53 -3.24
N LEU A 132 -0.61 11.58 -4.56
CA LEU A 132 0.60 11.77 -5.37
C LEU A 132 1.23 13.14 -5.13
N LYS A 133 0.42 14.18 -4.95
CA LYS A 133 0.92 15.52 -4.60
C LYS A 133 1.59 15.53 -3.23
N ASN A 134 1.01 14.82 -2.26
CA ASN A 134 1.63 14.70 -0.93
C ASN A 134 3.00 14.04 -1.02
N PHE A 135 3.11 12.98 -1.81
CA PHE A 135 4.39 12.32 -2.03
C PHE A 135 5.40 13.24 -2.73
N ALA A 136 4.96 13.97 -3.75
CA ALA A 136 5.82 14.89 -4.48
C ALA A 136 6.41 15.98 -3.59
N LYS A 137 5.64 16.48 -2.61
CA LYS A 137 6.12 17.46 -1.65
C LYS A 137 7.26 16.91 -0.79
N LEU A 138 7.20 15.62 -0.44
CA LEU A 138 8.26 14.98 0.33
C LEU A 138 9.54 14.85 -0.51
N GLN A 139 9.40 14.54 -1.79
CA GLN A 139 10.55 14.43 -2.70
C GLN A 139 11.24 15.77 -2.91
N GLY A 140 10.47 16.87 -2.89
CA GLY A 140 11.01 18.20 -3.07
C GLY A 140 11.86 18.70 -1.91
N GLY A 141 11.86 17.98 -0.78
CA GLY A 141 12.65 18.37 0.39
C GLY A 141 12.16 19.62 1.10
N ASN A 142 11.07 20.21 0.66
CA ASN A 142 10.49 21.44 1.19
C ASN A 142 9.06 21.18 1.62
N ALA A 143 8.90 20.20 2.40
CA ALA A 143 7.58 19.86 2.92
C ALA A 143 7.09 20.91 3.90
#